data_c127019718754b2883d6e431b499a1c6
#
_entry.id   c127019718754b2883d6e431b499a1c6
#
_cell.length_a   1.000
_cell.length_b   1.000
_cell.length_c   1.000
_cell.angle_alpha   90.00
_cell.angle_beta   90.00
_cell.angle_gamma   90.00
#
_symmetry.space_group_name_H-M   'P 1'
#
loop_
_entity.id
_entity.type
_entity.pdbx_description
1 polymer ?
#
loop_
_entity_poly.entity_id
_entity_poly.type
_entity_poly.pdbx_seq_one_letter_code
_entity_poly.pdbx_strand_id
1 'polypeptide(L)'
;MEQAKTLFFTTPKQVEVRETPLPPLKADEVLVQTICSAISAGTELLVYRGQFPQLSEAHDAVSSGLKYPLAYGYACVGKVKGVGKAVNREWEDRSVFSFQPHTSYFAAKIENLFPIPHSLSPQNACFLPNMETAVNLVQDGAPILGERVLVLGQGVVGLLTASLLSEFPLEYLVTADQFEFRRQTSGKINKVISLDNLNAGEAKAQFHSSGYAQNTFDLTFELSGSPSALNDAIEYTAFSGRIVIGSWYGRKRAEIDLGGAFHRSRIKLISSQVSTISPELSGRWDKSRRFDVAWKALERIKPEKWVTHRFSIDEAEKAYQLLDENPQEAIQVLFKYDDVV
;
A
#
# COMPACT_ATOMS: atom_id res chain seq x y z
N MET A 1 -3.36 -31.21 -18.74
CA MET A 1 -2.65 -29.93 -19.01
C MET A 1 -2.60 -29.19 -17.71
N GLU A 2 -1.47 -28.68 -17.31
CA GLU A 2 -1.36 -27.85 -16.13
C GLU A 2 -2.21 -26.59 -16.30
N GLN A 3 -2.91 -26.18 -15.24
CA GLN A 3 -3.82 -25.04 -15.25
C GLN A 3 -3.35 -23.99 -14.24
N ALA A 4 -3.58 -22.74 -14.56
CA ALA A 4 -3.38 -21.63 -13.63
C ALA A 4 -4.72 -21.31 -12.96
N LYS A 5 -4.70 -21.12 -11.64
CA LYS A 5 -5.81 -20.56 -10.88
C LYS A 5 -5.68 -19.04 -10.86
N THR A 6 -6.67 -18.33 -11.36
CA THR A 6 -6.67 -16.85 -11.37
C THR A 6 -7.92 -16.32 -10.72
N LEU A 7 -7.76 -15.32 -9.86
CA LEU A 7 -8.84 -14.64 -9.19
C LEU A 7 -9.49 -13.58 -10.09
N PHE A 8 -10.80 -13.62 -10.19
CA PHE A 8 -11.63 -12.65 -10.89
C PHE A 8 -12.62 -11.98 -9.94
N PHE A 9 -12.73 -10.67 -10.05
CA PHE A 9 -13.85 -9.91 -9.53
C PHE A 9 -14.95 -9.97 -10.57
N THR A 10 -16.05 -10.61 -10.26
CA THR A 10 -17.14 -10.89 -11.23
C THR A 10 -18.21 -9.81 -11.23
N THR A 11 -18.57 -9.33 -10.05
CA THR A 11 -19.46 -8.19 -9.78
C THR A 11 -19.06 -7.56 -8.44
N PRO A 12 -19.63 -6.41 -8.05
CA PRO A 12 -19.39 -5.87 -6.72
C PRO A 12 -19.67 -6.89 -5.61
N LYS A 13 -18.69 -7.04 -4.71
CA LYS A 13 -18.67 -7.98 -3.58
C LYS A 13 -18.67 -9.47 -3.95
N GLN A 14 -18.32 -9.80 -5.19
CA GLN A 14 -18.20 -11.18 -5.64
C GLN A 14 -16.85 -11.44 -6.30
N VAL A 15 -16.19 -12.48 -5.88
CA VAL A 15 -14.95 -12.98 -6.45
C VAL A 15 -15.07 -14.45 -6.80
N GLU A 16 -14.36 -14.89 -7.83
CA GLU A 16 -14.35 -16.25 -8.32
C GLU A 16 -12.93 -16.63 -8.72
N VAL A 17 -12.50 -17.81 -8.33
CA VAL A 17 -11.24 -18.39 -8.81
C VAL A 17 -11.54 -19.27 -10.00
N ARG A 18 -10.91 -18.95 -11.14
CA ARG A 18 -11.07 -19.71 -12.39
C ARG A 18 -9.79 -20.44 -12.74
N GLU A 19 -9.95 -21.67 -13.20
CA GLU A 19 -8.87 -22.44 -13.79
C GLU A 19 -8.76 -22.08 -15.27
N THR A 20 -7.57 -21.67 -15.68
CA THR A 20 -7.26 -21.32 -17.07
C THR A 20 -6.04 -22.12 -17.53
N PRO A 21 -5.95 -22.50 -18.81
CA PRO A 21 -4.74 -23.14 -19.31
C PRO A 21 -3.52 -22.28 -19.01
N LEU A 22 -2.37 -22.91 -18.74
CA LEU A 22 -1.12 -22.15 -18.61
C LEU A 22 -0.89 -21.32 -19.88
N PRO A 23 -0.44 -20.06 -19.72
CA PRO A 23 -0.15 -19.22 -20.87
C PRO A 23 0.97 -19.84 -21.71
N PRO A 24 0.86 -19.85 -23.06
CA PRO A 24 1.92 -20.31 -23.91
C PRO A 24 3.15 -19.41 -23.75
N LEU A 25 4.30 -20.03 -23.46
CA LEU A 25 5.55 -19.30 -23.24
C LEU A 25 6.13 -18.82 -24.57
N LYS A 26 6.20 -17.51 -24.77
CA LYS A 26 6.87 -16.89 -25.93
C LYS A 26 8.38 -16.92 -25.78
N ALA A 27 9.07 -16.68 -26.90
CA ALA A 27 10.53 -16.77 -26.95
C ALA A 27 11.22 -15.77 -25.99
N ASP A 28 10.63 -14.61 -25.76
CA ASP A 28 11.13 -13.49 -24.94
C ASP A 28 10.50 -13.39 -23.54
N GLU A 29 9.76 -14.44 -23.14
CA GLU A 29 9.05 -14.49 -21.83
C GLU A 29 9.62 -15.58 -20.92
N VAL A 30 9.29 -15.47 -19.65
CA VAL A 30 9.50 -16.52 -18.64
C VAL A 30 8.17 -16.93 -18.04
N LEU A 31 8.04 -18.19 -17.66
CA LEU A 31 6.92 -18.72 -16.88
C LEU A 31 7.26 -18.63 -15.40
N VAL A 32 6.43 -17.95 -14.64
CA VAL A 32 6.58 -17.78 -13.20
C VAL A 32 5.48 -18.56 -12.48
N GLN A 33 5.87 -19.38 -11.50
CA GLN A 33 4.98 -19.97 -10.52
C GLN A 33 4.91 -19.05 -9.31
N THR A 34 3.72 -18.60 -8.94
CA THR A 34 3.49 -17.73 -7.79
C THR A 34 3.65 -18.50 -6.48
N ILE A 35 4.41 -17.96 -5.55
CA ILE A 35 4.59 -18.48 -4.18
C ILE A 35 3.56 -17.83 -3.25
N CYS A 36 3.42 -16.50 -3.35
CA CYS A 36 2.44 -15.73 -2.59
C CYS A 36 2.09 -14.43 -3.31
N SER A 37 0.92 -13.90 -3.01
CA SER A 37 0.53 -12.56 -3.43
C SER A 37 -0.16 -11.81 -2.29
N ALA A 38 0.01 -10.49 -2.25
CA ALA A 38 -0.53 -9.64 -1.20
C ALA A 38 -1.79 -8.91 -1.66
N ILE A 39 -2.84 -8.94 -0.82
CA ILE A 39 -4.03 -8.12 -1.05
C ILE A 39 -3.74 -6.69 -0.62
N SER A 40 -3.91 -5.74 -1.52
CA SER A 40 -3.86 -4.31 -1.22
C SER A 40 -5.24 -3.82 -0.78
N ALA A 41 -5.51 -3.91 0.52
CA ALA A 41 -6.84 -3.62 1.08
C ALA A 41 -7.36 -2.23 0.71
N GLY A 42 -6.50 -1.20 0.62
CA GLY A 42 -6.91 0.16 0.23
C GLY A 42 -7.48 0.25 -1.19
N THR A 43 -6.81 -0.39 -2.14
CA THR A 43 -7.14 -0.30 -3.57
C THR A 43 -8.11 -1.42 -3.99
N GLU A 44 -7.80 -2.66 -3.62
CA GLU A 44 -8.59 -3.81 -4.07
C GLU A 44 -9.98 -3.86 -3.47
N LEU A 45 -10.18 -3.34 -2.25
CA LEU A 45 -11.53 -3.20 -1.70
C LEU A 45 -12.38 -2.16 -2.45
N LEU A 46 -11.79 -1.13 -3.07
CA LEU A 46 -12.53 -0.25 -3.95
C LEU A 46 -13.04 -1.01 -5.20
N VAL A 47 -12.20 -1.89 -5.75
CA VAL A 47 -12.60 -2.80 -6.84
C VAL A 47 -13.66 -3.77 -6.33
N TYR A 48 -13.42 -4.48 -5.24
CA TYR A 48 -14.36 -5.42 -4.64
C TYR A 48 -15.74 -4.82 -4.38
N ARG A 49 -15.80 -3.56 -3.89
CA ARG A 49 -17.05 -2.84 -3.59
C ARG A 49 -17.67 -2.13 -4.80
N GLY A 50 -17.03 -2.12 -5.95
CA GLY A 50 -17.48 -1.33 -7.13
C GLY A 50 -17.38 0.19 -6.91
N GLN A 51 -16.48 0.63 -6.05
CA GLN A 51 -16.30 2.05 -5.65
C GLN A 51 -15.16 2.76 -6.36
N PHE A 52 -14.54 2.13 -7.37
CA PHE A 52 -13.52 2.78 -8.18
C PHE A 52 -14.15 3.83 -9.12
N PRO A 53 -13.47 4.95 -9.37
CA PRO A 53 -13.96 5.95 -10.31
C PRO A 53 -13.88 5.40 -11.74
N GLN A 54 -14.88 5.71 -12.57
CA GLN A 54 -14.76 5.50 -14.02
C GLN A 54 -13.97 6.70 -14.57
N LEU A 55 -12.69 6.54 -14.72
CA LEU A 55 -11.84 7.55 -15.33
C LEU A 55 -11.87 7.34 -16.84
N SER A 56 -12.31 8.35 -17.58
CA SER A 56 -12.32 8.34 -19.06
C SER A 56 -10.89 8.38 -19.63
N GLU A 57 -9.94 8.88 -18.86
CA GLU A 57 -8.52 8.99 -19.20
C GLU A 57 -7.69 8.62 -17.97
N ALA A 58 -7.45 7.33 -17.76
CA ALA A 58 -6.55 6.88 -16.71
C ALA A 58 -5.12 6.92 -17.25
N HIS A 59 -4.28 7.72 -16.63
CA HIS A 59 -2.86 7.82 -16.94
C HIS A 59 -2.01 6.73 -16.25
N ASP A 60 -2.65 5.77 -15.56
CA ASP A 60 -1.96 4.68 -14.88
C ASP A 60 -2.57 3.30 -15.20
N ALA A 61 -1.71 2.27 -15.15
CA ALA A 61 -2.10 0.89 -15.45
C ALA A 61 -3.05 0.27 -14.41
N VAL A 62 -3.16 0.86 -13.20
CA VAL A 62 -3.94 0.32 -12.08
C VAL A 62 -5.42 0.66 -12.22
N SER A 63 -5.75 1.80 -12.80
CA SER A 63 -7.13 2.31 -12.92
C SER A 63 -7.70 2.26 -14.34
N SER A 64 -6.87 1.95 -15.35
CA SER A 64 -7.32 1.86 -16.73
C SER A 64 -8.16 0.59 -17.00
N GLY A 65 -9.36 0.75 -17.56
CA GLY A 65 -10.15 -0.37 -18.08
C GLY A 65 -10.84 -1.25 -17.04
N LEU A 66 -11.07 -0.78 -15.82
CA LEU A 66 -11.74 -1.52 -14.76
C LEU A 66 -13.20 -1.81 -15.12
N LYS A 67 -13.47 -3.01 -15.64
CA LYS A 67 -14.81 -3.53 -15.93
C LYS A 67 -14.94 -4.97 -15.46
N TYR A 68 -16.03 -5.29 -14.77
CA TYR A 68 -16.31 -6.68 -14.40
C TYR A 68 -16.73 -7.52 -15.62
N PRO A 69 -16.35 -8.82 -15.68
CA PRO A 69 -15.39 -9.48 -14.79
C PRO A 69 -13.95 -9.06 -15.11
N LEU A 70 -13.10 -8.90 -14.08
CA LEU A 70 -11.69 -8.57 -14.28
C LEU A 70 -10.79 -9.35 -13.31
N ALA A 71 -9.64 -9.79 -13.79
CA ALA A 71 -8.55 -10.22 -12.92
C ALA A 71 -7.84 -8.98 -12.36
N TYR A 72 -7.61 -8.93 -11.04
CA TYR A 72 -7.01 -7.78 -10.39
C TYR A 72 -6.09 -8.21 -9.24
N GLY A 73 -5.30 -7.28 -8.76
CA GLY A 73 -4.19 -7.45 -7.85
C GLY A 73 -2.92 -6.97 -8.52
N TYR A 74 -1.85 -6.75 -7.75
CA TYR A 74 -0.61 -6.22 -8.32
C TYR A 74 0.63 -6.49 -7.42
N ALA A 75 0.57 -7.51 -6.59
CA ALA A 75 1.66 -7.84 -5.68
C ALA A 75 1.92 -9.34 -5.64
N CYS A 76 2.42 -9.90 -6.75
CA CYS A 76 2.76 -11.30 -6.89
C CYS A 76 4.26 -11.53 -6.71
N VAL A 77 4.61 -12.54 -5.93
CA VAL A 77 5.97 -13.07 -5.77
C VAL A 77 5.99 -14.52 -6.19
N GLY A 78 6.91 -14.87 -7.05
CA GLY A 78 7.02 -16.22 -7.59
C GLY A 78 8.44 -16.62 -7.93
N LYS A 79 8.56 -17.83 -8.45
CA LYS A 79 9.80 -18.43 -8.92
C LYS A 79 9.69 -18.73 -10.41
N VAL A 80 10.72 -18.37 -11.17
CA VAL A 80 10.80 -18.69 -12.59
C VAL A 80 10.93 -20.20 -12.77
N LYS A 81 10.01 -20.83 -13.51
CA LYS A 81 9.95 -22.27 -13.75
C LYS A 81 10.28 -22.65 -15.19
N GLY A 82 10.23 -21.70 -16.09
CA GLY A 82 10.58 -21.92 -17.49
C GLY A 82 11.00 -20.62 -18.16
N VAL A 83 11.92 -20.73 -19.11
CA VAL A 83 12.42 -19.59 -19.89
C VAL A 83 12.19 -19.82 -21.36
N GLY A 84 11.77 -18.77 -22.09
CA GLY A 84 11.66 -18.77 -23.53
C GLY A 84 13.02 -18.84 -24.20
N LYS A 85 13.05 -19.25 -25.46
CA LYS A 85 14.28 -19.55 -26.22
C LYS A 85 15.24 -18.35 -26.36
N ALA A 86 14.73 -17.13 -26.28
CA ALA A 86 15.51 -15.89 -26.37
C ALA A 86 15.92 -15.32 -24.98
N VAL A 87 15.47 -15.94 -23.88
CA VAL A 87 15.80 -15.50 -22.53
C VAL A 87 17.02 -16.25 -22.00
N ASN A 88 17.93 -15.56 -21.31
CA ASN A 88 19.07 -16.19 -20.67
C ASN A 88 18.60 -17.18 -19.58
N ARG A 89 19.15 -18.39 -19.59
CA ARG A 89 18.83 -19.44 -18.61
C ARG A 89 19.16 -19.09 -17.16
N GLU A 90 19.98 -18.09 -16.91
CA GLU A 90 20.22 -17.56 -15.56
C GLU A 90 18.96 -17.08 -14.85
N TRP A 91 17.86 -16.88 -15.57
CA TRP A 91 16.58 -16.56 -14.99
C TRP A 91 15.84 -17.77 -14.40
N GLU A 92 16.21 -19.00 -14.80
CA GLU A 92 15.64 -20.21 -14.19
C GLU A 92 15.86 -20.20 -12.66
N ASP A 93 14.85 -20.59 -11.92
CA ASP A 93 14.81 -20.64 -10.46
C ASP A 93 15.00 -19.30 -9.72
N ARG A 94 15.10 -18.18 -10.40
CA ARG A 94 15.13 -16.87 -9.74
C ARG A 94 13.79 -16.56 -9.06
N SER A 95 13.86 -16.03 -7.84
CA SER A 95 12.71 -15.43 -7.16
C SER A 95 12.47 -14.01 -7.69
N VAL A 96 11.25 -13.73 -8.08
CA VAL A 96 10.88 -12.46 -8.71
C VAL A 96 9.58 -11.91 -8.12
N PHE A 97 9.50 -10.58 -8.08
CA PHE A 97 8.26 -9.84 -7.86
C PHE A 97 7.70 -9.36 -9.22
N SER A 98 6.39 -9.31 -9.35
CA SER A 98 5.71 -8.74 -10.52
C SER A 98 4.37 -8.10 -10.15
N PHE A 99 4.01 -7.03 -10.88
CA PHE A 99 2.71 -6.37 -10.78
C PHE A 99 1.63 -7.15 -11.54
N GLN A 100 1.41 -8.41 -11.16
CA GLN A 100 0.42 -9.30 -11.76
C GLN A 100 -0.83 -9.42 -10.88
N PRO A 101 -2.02 -9.66 -11.48
CA PRO A 101 -3.20 -10.09 -10.75
C PRO A 101 -2.91 -11.35 -9.90
N HIS A 102 -3.78 -11.63 -8.93
CA HIS A 102 -3.68 -12.86 -8.15
C HIS A 102 -3.87 -14.08 -9.04
N THR A 103 -2.80 -14.78 -9.32
CA THR A 103 -2.77 -15.98 -10.18
C THR A 103 -1.67 -16.93 -9.76
N SER A 104 -1.88 -18.24 -9.91
CA SER A 104 -0.87 -19.24 -9.53
C SER A 104 0.29 -19.33 -10.53
N TYR A 105 0.06 -19.00 -11.80
CA TYR A 105 1.08 -18.95 -12.83
C TYR A 105 0.84 -17.77 -13.77
N PHE A 106 1.92 -17.19 -14.28
CA PHE A 106 1.86 -16.17 -15.32
C PHE A 106 3.09 -16.21 -16.21
N ALA A 107 2.95 -15.78 -17.45
CA ALA A 107 4.06 -15.51 -18.35
C ALA A 107 4.34 -14.00 -18.36
N ALA A 108 5.61 -13.62 -18.31
CA ALA A 108 6.01 -12.22 -18.34
C ALA A 108 7.37 -12.05 -19.05
N LYS A 109 7.57 -10.87 -19.66
CA LYS A 109 8.88 -10.44 -20.11
C LYS A 109 9.76 -10.08 -18.92
N ILE A 110 11.06 -10.30 -19.04
CA ILE A 110 12.03 -10.03 -17.97
C ILE A 110 12.05 -8.56 -17.53
N GLU A 111 11.74 -7.63 -18.43
CA GLU A 111 11.64 -6.19 -18.14
C GLU A 111 10.50 -5.82 -17.19
N ASN A 112 9.50 -6.71 -17.03
CA ASN A 112 8.37 -6.56 -16.12
C ASN A 112 8.56 -7.33 -14.80
N LEU A 113 9.75 -7.86 -14.57
CA LEU A 113 10.09 -8.63 -13.39
C LEU A 113 11.15 -7.91 -12.55
N PHE A 114 10.97 -7.94 -11.26
CA PHE A 114 11.90 -7.40 -10.29
C PHE A 114 12.57 -8.55 -9.54
N PRO A 115 13.85 -8.84 -9.79
CA PRO A 115 14.57 -9.83 -8.99
C PRO A 115 14.56 -9.47 -7.52
N ILE A 116 14.20 -10.44 -6.68
CA ILE A 116 14.13 -10.23 -5.24
C ILE A 116 15.54 -10.34 -4.64
N PRO A 117 15.98 -9.38 -3.80
CA PRO A 117 17.21 -9.51 -3.04
C PRO A 117 17.24 -10.79 -2.21
N HIS A 118 18.37 -11.50 -2.21
CA HIS A 118 18.52 -12.80 -1.52
C HIS A 118 18.24 -12.73 -0.01
N SER A 119 18.40 -11.55 0.60
CA SER A 119 18.13 -11.28 2.00
C SER A 119 16.64 -11.20 2.37
N LEU A 120 15.76 -11.13 1.37
CA LEU A 120 14.31 -10.97 1.57
C LEU A 120 13.56 -12.29 1.37
N SER A 121 12.64 -12.57 2.29
CA SER A 121 11.66 -13.63 2.10
C SER A 121 10.63 -13.22 1.04
N PRO A 122 9.97 -14.20 0.36
CA PRO A 122 8.86 -13.91 -0.54
C PRO A 122 7.75 -13.07 0.09
N GLN A 123 7.44 -13.31 1.37
CA GLN A 123 6.42 -12.56 2.10
C GLN A 123 6.82 -11.09 2.29
N ASN A 124 8.09 -10.80 2.61
CA ASN A 124 8.58 -9.41 2.66
C ASN A 124 8.53 -8.74 1.29
N ALA A 125 8.89 -9.46 0.24
CA ALA A 125 8.91 -8.92 -1.13
C ALA A 125 7.50 -8.54 -1.63
N CYS A 126 6.44 -9.19 -1.15
CA CYS A 126 5.05 -8.82 -1.47
C CYS A 126 4.69 -7.39 -1.05
N PHE A 127 5.41 -6.77 -0.12
CA PHE A 127 5.17 -5.39 0.31
C PHE A 127 5.79 -4.34 -0.61
N LEU A 128 6.46 -4.71 -1.70
CA LEU A 128 7.15 -3.76 -2.58
C LEU A 128 6.25 -2.61 -3.05
N PRO A 129 5.00 -2.83 -3.54
CA PRO A 129 4.13 -1.73 -3.97
C PRO A 129 3.76 -0.78 -2.84
N ASN A 130 3.49 -1.33 -1.65
CA ASN A 130 3.14 -0.55 -0.46
C ASN A 130 4.35 0.22 0.07
N MET A 131 5.55 -0.37 0.01
CA MET A 131 6.78 0.31 0.39
C MET A 131 7.14 1.41 -0.62
N GLU A 132 6.98 1.17 -1.92
CA GLU A 132 7.13 2.21 -2.94
C GLU A 132 6.20 3.40 -2.66
N THR A 133 4.95 3.10 -2.31
CA THR A 133 3.97 4.13 -1.93
C THR A 133 4.42 4.89 -0.68
N ALA A 134 4.91 4.21 0.35
CA ALA A 134 5.40 4.86 1.56
C ALA A 134 6.64 5.74 1.29
N VAL A 135 7.57 5.28 0.44
CA VAL A 135 8.73 6.09 0.00
C VAL A 135 8.25 7.34 -0.75
N ASN A 136 7.30 7.18 -1.68
CA ASN A 136 6.71 8.32 -2.41
C ASN A 136 6.07 9.34 -1.48
N LEU A 137 5.27 8.87 -0.50
CA LEU A 137 4.63 9.73 0.50
C LEU A 137 5.65 10.55 1.29
N VAL A 138 6.72 9.92 1.76
CA VAL A 138 7.79 10.60 2.49
C VAL A 138 8.52 11.60 1.59
N GLN A 139 8.73 11.27 0.32
CA GLN A 139 9.33 12.19 -0.66
C GLN A 139 8.44 13.41 -0.91
N ASP A 140 7.14 13.23 -1.11
CA ASP A 140 6.18 14.32 -1.33
C ASP A 140 5.98 15.16 -0.06
N GLY A 141 6.03 14.53 1.12
CA GLY A 141 5.97 15.19 2.42
C GLY A 141 7.21 16.02 2.73
N ALA A 142 8.37 15.64 2.19
CA ALA A 142 9.65 16.34 2.37
C ALA A 142 9.91 16.75 3.83
N PRO A 143 9.97 15.81 4.81
CA PRO A 143 10.14 16.11 6.22
C PRO A 143 11.47 16.81 6.49
N ILE A 144 11.44 17.78 7.39
CA ILE A 144 12.60 18.59 7.80
C ILE A 144 13.03 18.22 9.21
N LEU A 145 14.31 18.40 9.52
CA LEU A 145 14.88 18.18 10.84
C LEU A 145 14.08 18.97 11.91
N GLY A 146 13.66 18.29 12.98
CA GLY A 146 12.94 18.89 14.10
C GLY A 146 11.44 19.09 13.88
N GLU A 147 10.87 18.63 12.74
CA GLU A 147 9.43 18.69 12.51
C GLU A 147 8.66 17.70 13.39
N ARG A 148 7.43 18.08 13.65
CA ARG A 148 6.42 17.30 14.37
C ARG A 148 5.49 16.68 13.33
N VAL A 149 5.42 15.35 13.30
CA VAL A 149 4.73 14.62 12.24
C VAL A 149 3.60 13.76 12.77
N LEU A 150 2.45 13.82 12.11
CA LEU A 150 1.27 12.97 12.37
C LEU A 150 1.00 12.06 11.18
N VAL A 151 0.71 10.77 11.46
CA VAL A 151 0.26 9.80 10.45
C VAL A 151 -1.11 9.26 10.85
N LEU A 152 -2.14 9.66 10.11
CA LEU A 152 -3.52 9.19 10.26
C LEU A 152 -3.76 7.92 9.45
N GLY A 153 -4.20 6.85 10.11
CA GLY A 153 -4.39 5.54 9.52
C GLY A 153 -3.15 4.66 9.59
N GLN A 154 -3.26 3.53 10.31
CA GLN A 154 -2.19 2.56 10.54
C GLN A 154 -2.50 1.21 9.87
N GLY A 155 -3.02 1.27 8.63
CA GLY A 155 -2.96 0.15 7.70
C GLY A 155 -1.52 -0.09 7.22
N VAL A 156 -1.32 -1.00 6.28
CA VAL A 156 0.03 -1.36 5.79
C VAL A 156 0.85 -0.15 5.36
N VAL A 157 0.26 0.75 4.56
CA VAL A 157 0.97 1.95 4.07
C VAL A 157 1.30 2.90 5.23
N GLY A 158 0.38 3.09 6.19
CA GLY A 158 0.62 3.94 7.37
C GLY A 158 1.76 3.40 8.24
N LEU A 159 1.78 2.10 8.51
CA LEU A 159 2.85 1.44 9.27
C LEU A 159 4.21 1.55 8.57
N LEU A 160 4.25 1.37 7.24
CA LEU A 160 5.47 1.54 6.45
C LEU A 160 5.95 2.99 6.46
N THR A 161 5.03 3.96 6.27
CA THR A 161 5.33 5.39 6.32
C THR A 161 5.85 5.80 7.69
N ALA A 162 5.19 5.38 8.77
CA ALA A 162 5.64 5.62 10.14
C ALA A 162 7.02 5.00 10.42
N SER A 163 7.28 3.78 9.90
CA SER A 163 8.58 3.13 10.03
C SER A 163 9.69 3.90 9.31
N LEU A 164 9.44 4.42 8.11
CA LEU A 164 10.41 5.27 7.41
C LEU A 164 10.66 6.58 8.17
N LEU A 165 9.59 7.23 8.63
CA LEU A 165 9.67 8.50 9.36
C LEU A 165 10.37 8.36 10.71
N SER A 166 10.29 7.20 11.36
CA SER A 166 10.98 6.94 12.63
C SER A 166 12.51 7.01 12.54
N GLU A 167 13.05 6.93 11.33
CA GLU A 167 14.48 7.10 11.05
C GLU A 167 14.89 8.57 10.83
N PHE A 168 13.91 9.48 10.66
CA PHE A 168 14.18 10.90 10.50
C PHE A 168 14.45 11.58 11.86
N PRO A 169 15.23 12.66 11.87
CA PRO A 169 15.48 13.44 13.08
C PRO A 169 14.31 14.39 13.38
N LEU A 170 13.14 13.83 13.61
CA LEU A 170 11.92 14.56 13.98
C LEU A 170 11.94 14.95 15.45
N GLU A 171 11.21 16.02 15.82
CA GLU A 171 10.95 16.33 17.22
C GLU A 171 10.11 15.23 17.85
N TYR A 172 9.01 14.85 17.19
CA TYR A 172 8.24 13.65 17.52
C TYR A 172 7.43 13.14 16.30
N LEU A 173 7.10 11.87 16.36
CA LEU A 173 6.27 11.15 15.38
C LEU A 173 5.07 10.54 16.09
N VAL A 174 3.88 10.96 15.71
CA VAL A 174 2.61 10.49 16.26
C VAL A 174 1.84 9.70 15.21
N THR A 175 1.23 8.61 15.62
CA THR A 175 0.34 7.79 14.78
C THR A 175 -1.03 7.68 15.42
N ALA A 176 -2.07 7.59 14.58
CA ALA A 176 -3.43 7.42 15.03
C ALA A 176 -4.21 6.49 14.10
N ASP A 177 -5.06 5.65 14.68
CA ASP A 177 -5.99 4.76 13.97
C ASP A 177 -7.21 4.50 14.86
N GLN A 178 -8.38 4.28 14.23
CA GLN A 178 -9.59 3.93 14.96
C GLN A 178 -9.52 2.52 15.58
N PHE A 179 -8.70 1.61 15.04
CA PHE A 179 -8.61 0.22 15.47
C PHE A 179 -7.47 0.01 16.48
N GLU A 180 -7.79 -0.49 17.65
CA GLU A 180 -6.84 -0.72 18.74
C GLU A 180 -5.66 -1.62 18.30
N PHE A 181 -5.94 -2.72 17.60
CA PHE A 181 -4.91 -3.64 17.11
C PHE A 181 -3.86 -2.92 16.24
N ARG A 182 -4.29 -1.98 15.38
CA ARG A 182 -3.39 -1.19 14.53
C ARG A 182 -2.59 -0.18 15.34
N ARG A 183 -3.21 0.47 16.34
CA ARG A 183 -2.53 1.36 17.28
C ARG A 183 -1.46 0.63 18.07
N GLN A 184 -1.78 -0.55 18.62
CA GLN A 184 -0.82 -1.40 19.33
C GLN A 184 0.34 -1.85 18.41
N THR A 185 0.08 -2.06 17.13
CA THR A 185 1.11 -2.42 16.17
C THR A 185 2.02 -1.24 15.84
N SER A 186 1.47 -0.06 15.60
CA SER A 186 2.27 1.15 15.35
C SER A 186 3.08 1.58 16.57
N GLY A 187 2.54 1.42 17.79
CA GLY A 187 3.25 1.70 19.04
C GLY A 187 4.49 0.84 19.30
N LYS A 188 4.68 -0.25 18.54
CA LYS A 188 5.91 -1.06 18.58
C LYS A 188 7.01 -0.53 17.65
N ILE A 189 6.73 0.45 16.81
CA ILE A 189 7.73 1.12 15.98
C ILE A 189 8.54 2.06 16.86
N ASN A 190 9.85 2.01 16.73
CA ASN A 190 10.74 2.85 17.55
C ASN A 190 10.44 4.35 17.36
N LYS A 191 10.46 5.12 18.44
CA LYS A 191 10.19 6.57 18.48
C LYS A 191 8.77 6.98 18.05
N VAL A 192 7.83 6.04 17.88
CA VAL A 192 6.44 6.35 17.55
C VAL A 192 5.61 6.48 18.82
N ILE A 193 4.81 7.55 18.89
CA ILE A 193 3.79 7.76 19.90
C ILE A 193 2.44 7.39 19.27
N SER A 194 1.83 6.30 19.71
CA SER A 194 0.52 5.88 19.22
C SER A 194 -0.59 6.45 20.10
N LEU A 195 -1.57 7.10 19.46
CA LEU A 195 -2.74 7.66 20.16
C LEU A 195 -3.91 6.69 20.17
N ASP A 196 -4.61 6.64 21.30
CA ASP A 196 -5.71 5.69 21.51
C ASP A 196 -7.00 6.03 20.75
N ASN A 197 -7.26 7.30 20.42
CA ASN A 197 -8.42 7.70 19.61
C ASN A 197 -8.26 9.09 18.99
N LEU A 198 -8.84 9.27 17.81
CA LEU A 198 -9.05 10.58 17.17
C LEU A 198 -10.50 11.04 17.29
N ASN A 199 -11.26 10.65 18.29
CA ASN A 199 -12.49 11.36 18.61
C ASN A 199 -12.10 12.75 19.13
N ALA A 200 -12.50 13.77 18.38
CA ALA A 200 -12.03 15.16 18.54
C ALA A 200 -12.04 15.71 19.97
N GLY A 201 -12.82 15.15 20.88
CA GLY A 201 -12.80 15.50 22.31
C GLY A 201 -11.73 14.77 23.15
N GLU A 202 -11.53 13.49 22.92
CA GLU A 202 -10.63 12.64 23.73
C GLU A 202 -9.18 12.72 23.24
N ALA A 203 -8.96 12.81 21.93
CA ALA A 203 -7.63 13.06 21.39
C ALA A 203 -7.12 14.45 21.79
N LYS A 204 -7.99 15.47 21.81
CA LYS A 204 -7.65 16.78 22.38
C LYS A 204 -7.18 16.68 23.83
N ALA A 205 -7.89 15.94 24.67
CA ALA A 205 -7.53 15.74 26.07
C ALA A 205 -6.21 14.98 26.21
N GLN A 206 -5.97 13.97 25.37
CA GLN A 206 -4.73 13.18 25.39
C GLN A 206 -3.54 13.98 24.85
N PHE A 207 -3.70 14.78 23.80
CA PHE A 207 -2.68 15.72 23.33
C PHE A 207 -2.33 16.75 24.42
N HIS A 208 -3.34 17.34 25.06
CA HIS A 208 -3.11 18.27 26.15
C HIS A 208 -2.45 17.64 27.38
N SER A 209 -2.87 16.42 27.77
CA SER A 209 -2.25 15.69 28.90
C SER A 209 -0.83 15.23 28.59
N SER A 210 -0.49 15.01 27.32
CA SER A 210 0.85 14.68 26.84
C SER A 210 1.72 15.93 26.59
N GLY A 211 1.20 17.12 26.84
CA GLY A 211 1.92 18.39 26.63
C GLY A 211 1.86 18.94 25.21
N TYR A 212 1.05 18.33 24.32
CA TYR A 212 0.87 18.81 22.96
C TYR A 212 -0.34 19.76 22.86
N ALA A 213 -0.15 20.93 22.27
CA ALA A 213 -1.23 21.89 21.99
C ALA A 213 -1.97 21.53 20.68
N GLN A 214 -3.19 22.06 20.49
CA GLN A 214 -3.86 22.02 19.19
C GLN A 214 -3.00 22.64 18.10
N ASN A 215 -3.18 22.18 16.86
CA ASN A 215 -2.45 22.69 15.67
C ASN A 215 -0.92 22.59 15.84
N THR A 216 -0.46 21.40 16.22
CA THR A 216 0.95 21.20 16.59
C THR A 216 1.79 20.54 15.52
N PHE A 217 1.20 19.86 14.52
CA PHE A 217 1.95 19.11 13.54
C PHE A 217 2.33 19.97 12.33
N ASP A 218 3.60 19.96 12.00
CA ASP A 218 4.12 20.67 10.84
C ASP A 218 3.82 19.90 9.53
N LEU A 219 3.72 18.57 9.65
CA LEU A 219 3.41 17.65 8.56
C LEU A 219 2.43 16.57 9.03
N THR A 220 1.34 16.41 8.30
CA THR A 220 0.34 15.37 8.52
C THR A 220 0.20 14.48 7.28
N PHE A 221 0.23 13.16 7.45
CA PHE A 221 -0.09 12.20 6.40
C PHE A 221 -1.50 11.66 6.62
N GLU A 222 -2.38 11.80 5.62
CA GLU A 222 -3.72 11.21 5.63
C GLU A 222 -3.70 9.90 4.83
N LEU A 223 -3.76 8.76 5.56
CA LEU A 223 -3.65 7.39 5.03
C LEU A 223 -4.77 6.47 5.55
N SER A 224 -5.85 7.06 6.07
CA SER A 224 -6.96 6.31 6.69
C SER A 224 -7.90 5.66 5.69
N GLY A 225 -7.92 6.16 4.44
CA GLY A 225 -8.90 5.77 3.43
C GLY A 225 -10.31 6.36 3.67
N SER A 226 -10.48 7.25 4.65
CA SER A 226 -11.72 7.97 4.94
C SER A 226 -11.57 9.46 4.60
N PRO A 227 -12.33 10.01 3.65
CA PRO A 227 -12.20 11.42 3.30
C PRO A 227 -12.58 12.37 4.46
N SER A 228 -13.41 11.95 5.42
CA SER A 228 -13.73 12.75 6.61
C SER A 228 -12.53 12.99 7.53
N ALA A 229 -11.53 12.10 7.52
CA ALA A 229 -10.31 12.27 8.31
C ALA A 229 -9.46 13.48 7.87
N LEU A 230 -9.75 14.08 6.70
CA LEU A 230 -9.15 15.36 6.31
C LEU A 230 -9.52 16.52 7.26
N ASN A 231 -10.71 16.49 7.87
CA ASN A 231 -11.08 17.50 8.86
C ASN A 231 -10.19 17.38 10.11
N ASP A 232 -9.93 16.15 10.56
CA ASP A 232 -9.01 15.91 11.68
C ASP A 232 -7.58 16.33 11.30
N ALA A 233 -7.12 15.97 10.09
CA ALA A 233 -5.83 16.39 9.59
C ALA A 233 -5.69 17.93 9.58
N ILE A 234 -6.71 18.67 9.15
CA ILE A 234 -6.74 20.13 9.13
C ILE A 234 -6.69 20.68 10.57
N GLU A 235 -7.46 20.09 11.48
CA GLU A 235 -7.51 20.55 12.88
C GLU A 235 -6.18 20.42 13.60
N TYR A 236 -5.41 19.34 13.32
CA TYR A 236 -4.13 19.07 13.98
C TYR A 236 -2.92 19.68 13.29
N THR A 237 -3.06 20.14 12.04
CA THR A 237 -1.94 20.74 11.30
C THR A 237 -1.69 22.18 11.71
N ALA A 238 -0.45 22.53 12.00
CA ALA A 238 -0.01 23.82 12.44
C ALA A 238 -0.10 24.91 11.35
N PHE A 239 0.09 26.17 11.76
CA PHE A 239 0.16 27.31 10.84
C PHE A 239 1.25 27.11 9.78
N SER A 240 0.89 27.29 8.51
CA SER A 240 1.73 27.00 7.33
C SER A 240 2.19 25.55 7.20
N GLY A 241 1.62 24.63 7.96
CA GLY A 241 1.87 23.21 7.85
C GLY A 241 1.31 22.61 6.54
N ARG A 242 1.60 21.33 6.32
CA ARG A 242 1.19 20.63 5.11
C ARG A 242 0.55 19.26 5.42
N ILE A 243 -0.44 18.91 4.62
CA ILE A 243 -1.13 17.63 4.69
C ILE A 243 -0.87 16.88 3.39
N VAL A 244 -0.28 15.69 3.49
CA VAL A 244 -0.05 14.78 2.36
C VAL A 244 -1.17 13.76 2.32
N ILE A 245 -1.95 13.78 1.26
CA ILE A 245 -3.06 12.85 1.03
C ILE A 245 -2.54 11.67 0.21
N GLY A 246 -2.41 10.50 0.85
CA GLY A 246 -2.04 9.25 0.21
C GLY A 246 -3.21 8.27 0.04
N SER A 247 -4.36 8.59 0.62
CA SER A 247 -5.57 7.78 0.49
C SER A 247 -6.19 7.92 -0.90
N TRP A 248 -6.44 6.79 -1.58
CA TRP A 248 -7.29 6.77 -2.75
C TRP A 248 -8.75 6.57 -2.32
N TYR A 249 -9.53 7.66 -2.31
CA TYR A 249 -10.90 7.63 -1.81
C TYR A 249 -11.91 6.99 -2.77
N GLY A 250 -11.57 6.86 -4.06
CA GLY A 250 -12.50 6.35 -5.06
C GLY A 250 -13.73 7.25 -5.19
N ARG A 251 -14.92 6.66 -5.01
CA ARG A 251 -16.22 7.39 -5.06
C ARG A 251 -16.69 7.92 -3.71
N LYS A 252 -15.93 7.70 -2.63
CA LYS A 252 -16.29 8.22 -1.30
C LYS A 252 -16.32 9.74 -1.31
N ARG A 253 -17.21 10.32 -0.51
CA ARG A 253 -17.41 11.78 -0.36
C ARG A 253 -17.47 12.12 1.12
N ALA A 254 -17.03 13.33 1.46
CA ALA A 254 -17.23 13.96 2.77
C ALA A 254 -17.29 15.48 2.59
N GLU A 255 -17.94 16.16 3.53
CA GLU A 255 -17.87 17.60 3.67
C GLU A 255 -16.54 17.96 4.36
N ILE A 256 -15.80 18.90 3.79
CA ILE A 256 -14.50 19.35 4.31
C ILE A 256 -14.58 20.84 4.64
N ASP A 257 -14.25 21.21 5.89
CA ASP A 257 -14.19 22.59 6.33
C ASP A 257 -12.92 23.28 5.84
N LEU A 258 -13.02 23.98 4.72
CA LEU A 258 -11.95 24.80 4.16
C LEU A 258 -12.04 26.27 4.58
N GLY A 259 -13.13 26.71 5.21
CA GLY A 259 -13.36 28.10 5.61
C GLY A 259 -12.73 28.48 6.95
N GLY A 260 -12.54 27.50 7.83
CA GLY A 260 -12.02 27.64 9.18
C GLY A 260 -10.49 27.58 9.27
N ALA A 261 -9.99 26.58 10.00
CA ALA A 261 -8.57 26.38 10.28
C ALA A 261 -7.71 26.27 9.02
N PHE A 262 -8.18 25.55 8.00
CA PHE A 262 -7.47 25.41 6.73
C PHE A 262 -7.07 26.76 6.13
N HIS A 263 -8.05 27.65 5.94
CA HIS A 263 -7.80 28.97 5.34
C HIS A 263 -6.98 29.86 6.27
N ARG A 264 -7.34 29.93 7.54
CA ARG A 264 -6.70 30.83 8.52
C ARG A 264 -5.25 30.45 8.83
N SER A 265 -4.94 29.15 8.81
CA SER A 265 -3.61 28.64 9.10
C SER A 265 -2.75 28.45 7.85
N ARG A 266 -3.22 28.82 6.66
CA ARG A 266 -2.44 28.71 5.38
C ARG A 266 -1.97 27.27 5.13
N ILE A 267 -2.75 26.27 5.51
CA ILE A 267 -2.41 24.85 5.34
C ILE A 267 -2.32 24.50 3.86
N LYS A 268 -1.35 23.67 3.49
CA LYS A 268 -1.19 23.14 2.12
C LYS A 268 -1.73 21.70 2.08
N LEU A 269 -2.56 21.39 1.05
CA LEU A 269 -2.94 20.03 0.71
C LEU A 269 -2.09 19.55 -0.46
N ILE A 270 -1.43 18.40 -0.29
CA ILE A 270 -0.55 17.80 -1.29
C ILE A 270 -1.14 16.45 -1.66
N SER A 271 -1.49 16.25 -2.93
CA SER A 271 -1.87 14.95 -3.46
C SER A 271 -0.62 14.14 -3.74
N SER A 272 -0.50 12.96 -3.13
CA SER A 272 0.63 12.05 -3.36
C SER A 272 0.17 10.87 -4.21
N GLN A 273 0.83 10.66 -5.36
CA GLN A 273 0.46 9.65 -6.33
C GLN A 273 1.70 8.87 -6.79
N VAL A 274 1.72 7.55 -6.52
CA VAL A 274 2.91 6.70 -6.68
C VAL A 274 3.24 6.34 -8.14
N SER A 275 2.29 6.43 -9.09
CA SER A 275 2.53 6.00 -10.48
C SER A 275 3.58 6.86 -11.19
N THR A 276 3.78 8.10 -10.75
CA THR A 276 4.76 9.04 -11.31
C THR A 276 5.79 9.48 -10.28
N ILE A 277 6.86 10.11 -10.73
CA ILE A 277 7.78 10.84 -9.86
C ILE A 277 7.29 12.29 -9.80
N SER A 278 7.26 12.88 -8.59
CA SER A 278 6.95 14.30 -8.44
C SER A 278 7.83 15.16 -9.37
N PRO A 279 7.27 16.13 -10.08
CA PRO A 279 8.03 17.02 -10.96
C PRO A 279 9.24 17.66 -10.26
N GLU A 280 9.14 18.00 -8.98
CA GLU A 280 10.22 18.60 -8.17
C GLU A 280 11.40 17.64 -7.96
N LEU A 281 11.19 16.34 -8.11
CA LEU A 281 12.20 15.30 -7.95
C LEU A 281 12.68 14.71 -9.28
N SER A 282 11.95 14.92 -10.39
CA SER A 282 12.17 14.23 -11.68
C SER A 282 13.56 14.46 -12.27
N GLY A 283 14.25 15.57 -11.92
CA GLY A 283 15.62 15.83 -12.37
C GLY A 283 16.69 14.92 -11.75
N ARG A 284 16.36 14.17 -10.70
CA ARG A 284 17.31 13.32 -9.95
C ARG A 284 16.76 11.99 -9.49
N TRP A 285 15.48 11.75 -9.69
CA TRP A 285 14.78 10.51 -9.34
C TRP A 285 14.06 9.93 -10.55
N ASP A 286 14.07 8.60 -10.63
CA ASP A 286 13.26 7.79 -11.50
C ASP A 286 12.62 6.64 -10.70
N LYS A 287 11.79 5.84 -11.36
CA LYS A 287 11.11 4.69 -10.74
C LYS A 287 12.11 3.64 -10.25
N SER A 288 13.19 3.40 -11.01
CA SER A 288 14.21 2.41 -10.65
C SER A 288 14.88 2.76 -9.33
N ARG A 289 15.35 4.02 -9.20
CA ARG A 289 15.95 4.51 -7.96
C ARG A 289 14.99 4.44 -6.77
N ARG A 290 13.69 4.70 -6.99
CA ARG A 290 12.68 4.60 -5.93
C ARG A 290 12.48 3.15 -5.50
N PHE A 291 12.47 2.20 -6.43
CA PHE A 291 12.43 0.77 -6.10
C PHE A 291 13.67 0.30 -5.34
N ASP A 292 14.87 0.78 -5.68
CA ASP A 292 16.09 0.46 -4.93
C ASP A 292 15.99 0.90 -3.46
N VAL A 293 15.42 2.09 -3.23
CA VAL A 293 15.16 2.57 -1.86
C VAL A 293 14.10 1.71 -1.17
N ALA A 294 13.02 1.33 -1.87
CA ALA A 294 11.99 0.48 -1.33
C ALA A 294 12.53 -0.90 -0.93
N TRP A 295 13.37 -1.54 -1.75
CA TRP A 295 14.01 -2.80 -1.43
C TRP A 295 14.88 -2.71 -0.17
N LYS A 296 15.74 -1.70 -0.08
CA LYS A 296 16.57 -1.47 1.12
C LYS A 296 15.74 -1.21 2.37
N ALA A 297 14.62 -0.50 2.25
CA ALA A 297 13.71 -0.28 3.35
C ALA A 297 13.02 -1.58 3.81
N LEU A 298 12.60 -2.44 2.87
CA LEU A 298 12.05 -3.76 3.18
C LEU A 298 13.04 -4.65 3.94
N GLU A 299 14.33 -4.64 3.56
CA GLU A 299 15.38 -5.39 4.27
C GLU A 299 15.52 -4.96 5.73
N ARG A 300 15.39 -3.67 6.03
CA ARG A 300 15.49 -3.13 7.40
C ARG A 300 14.23 -3.33 8.23
N ILE A 301 13.06 -3.00 7.65
CA ILE A 301 11.77 -2.96 8.35
C ILE A 301 11.21 -4.36 8.55
N LYS A 302 11.39 -5.26 7.57
CA LYS A 302 10.87 -6.65 7.56
C LYS A 302 9.38 -6.70 7.89
N PRO A 303 8.51 -6.15 7.02
CA PRO A 303 7.08 -6.00 7.29
C PRO A 303 6.30 -7.32 7.27
N GLU A 304 6.89 -8.46 6.95
CA GLU A 304 6.25 -9.78 7.05
C GLU A 304 5.68 -10.06 8.45
N LYS A 305 6.21 -9.42 9.49
CA LYS A 305 5.68 -9.45 10.85
C LYS A 305 4.25 -8.89 10.98
N TRP A 306 3.77 -8.15 9.99
CA TRP A 306 2.42 -7.59 9.93
C TRP A 306 1.46 -8.43 9.09
N VAL A 307 1.91 -9.57 8.58
CA VAL A 307 1.03 -10.53 7.90
C VAL A 307 0.15 -11.22 8.95
N THR A 308 -1.10 -10.80 9.02
CA THR A 308 -2.07 -11.32 9.99
C THR A 308 -2.78 -12.57 9.53
N HIS A 309 -3.07 -12.66 8.23
CA HIS A 309 -3.84 -13.77 7.66
C HIS A 309 -3.19 -14.31 6.39
N ARG A 310 -3.34 -15.61 6.20
CA ARG A 310 -2.89 -16.32 5.01
C ARG A 310 -4.00 -17.27 4.57
N PHE A 311 -4.50 -17.06 3.37
CA PHE A 311 -5.53 -17.88 2.75
C PHE A 311 -4.95 -18.63 1.55
N SER A 312 -5.48 -19.80 1.22
CA SER A 312 -5.34 -20.34 -0.13
C SER A 312 -6.03 -19.40 -1.13
N ILE A 313 -5.57 -19.35 -2.36
CA ILE A 313 -6.29 -18.59 -3.41
C ILE A 313 -7.75 -19.07 -3.53
N ASP A 314 -8.01 -20.36 -3.32
CA ASP A 314 -9.36 -20.96 -3.34
C ASP A 314 -10.28 -20.40 -2.24
N GLU A 315 -9.73 -19.78 -1.22
CA GLU A 315 -10.46 -19.12 -0.12
C GLU A 315 -10.58 -17.61 -0.32
N ALA A 316 -10.41 -17.13 -1.55
CA ALA A 316 -10.40 -15.69 -1.86
C ALA A 316 -11.65 -14.95 -1.36
N GLU A 317 -12.83 -15.56 -1.46
CA GLU A 317 -14.07 -14.97 -0.96
C GLU A 317 -13.98 -14.66 0.55
N LYS A 318 -13.49 -15.60 1.36
CA LYS A 318 -13.30 -15.38 2.80
C LYS A 318 -12.30 -14.27 3.10
N ALA A 319 -11.24 -14.17 2.30
CA ALA A 319 -10.21 -13.14 2.47
C ALA A 319 -10.77 -11.74 2.23
N TYR A 320 -11.58 -11.54 1.16
CA TYR A 320 -12.20 -10.26 0.88
C TYR A 320 -13.34 -9.93 1.84
N GLN A 321 -14.14 -10.92 2.28
CA GLN A 321 -15.16 -10.73 3.32
C GLN A 321 -14.52 -10.29 4.64
N LEU A 322 -13.44 -10.92 5.09
CA LEU A 322 -12.70 -10.49 6.28
C LEU A 322 -12.28 -9.01 6.18
N LEU A 323 -11.69 -8.61 5.06
CA LEU A 323 -11.22 -7.24 4.86
C LEU A 323 -12.37 -6.22 4.74
N ASP A 324 -13.52 -6.62 4.21
CA ASP A 324 -14.71 -5.78 4.03
C ASP A 324 -15.50 -5.59 5.32
N GLU A 325 -15.68 -6.66 6.09
CA GLU A 325 -16.59 -6.74 7.23
C GLU A 325 -15.86 -6.60 8.57
N ASN A 326 -14.62 -7.11 8.68
CA ASN A 326 -13.82 -7.14 9.90
C ASN A 326 -12.42 -6.51 9.71
N PRO A 327 -12.33 -5.28 9.17
CA PRO A 327 -11.03 -4.64 8.88
C PRO A 327 -10.17 -4.40 10.13
N GLN A 328 -10.76 -4.43 11.34
CA GLN A 328 -10.08 -4.31 12.63
C GLN A 328 -9.19 -5.53 12.95
N GLU A 329 -9.44 -6.68 12.34
CA GLU A 329 -8.70 -7.90 12.60
C GLU A 329 -7.49 -8.09 11.67
N ALA A 330 -7.39 -7.26 10.62
CA ALA A 330 -6.40 -7.45 9.56
C ALA A 330 -5.49 -6.23 9.35
N ILE A 331 -4.21 -6.51 9.12
CA ILE A 331 -3.23 -5.56 8.60
C ILE A 331 -2.86 -5.97 7.18
N GLN A 332 -2.10 -7.06 7.01
CA GLN A 332 -1.80 -7.61 5.69
C GLN A 332 -2.35 -9.02 5.56
N VAL A 333 -3.07 -9.24 4.48
CA VAL A 333 -3.56 -10.55 4.06
C VAL A 333 -2.78 -11.01 2.84
N LEU A 334 -2.34 -12.27 2.84
CA LEU A 334 -1.65 -12.90 1.72
C LEU A 334 -2.47 -14.10 1.21
N PHE A 335 -2.43 -14.29 -0.11
CA PHE A 335 -2.72 -15.58 -0.71
C PHE A 335 -1.46 -16.44 -0.76
N LYS A 336 -1.61 -17.71 -0.43
CA LYS A 336 -0.64 -18.77 -0.67
C LYS A 336 -1.12 -19.60 -1.86
N TYR A 337 -0.17 -20.09 -2.59
CA TYR A 337 -0.40 -20.99 -3.71
C TYR A 337 0.26 -22.32 -3.33
N ASP A 338 -0.55 -23.35 -3.21
CA ASP A 338 -0.04 -24.70 -2.93
C ASP A 338 0.88 -25.12 -4.07
N ASP A 339 1.92 -25.88 -3.74
CA ASP A 339 2.75 -26.53 -4.75
C ASP A 339 1.83 -27.47 -5.56
N VAL A 340 1.41 -27.00 -6.73
CA VAL A 340 0.83 -27.88 -7.72
C VAL A 340 1.99 -28.75 -8.20
N VAL A 341 2.02 -29.96 -7.67
CA VAL A 341 2.98 -31.03 -8.02
C VAL A 341 2.92 -31.33 -9.51
#